data_aabd707c826c6f09773aba1cc939e4cc
#
_entry.id   aabd707c826c6f09773aba1cc939e4cc
#
_cell.length_a   1.000
_cell.length_b   1.000
_cell.length_c   1.000
_cell.angle_alpha   90.00
_cell.angle_beta   90.00
_cell.angle_gamma   90.00
#
_symmetry.space_group_name_H-M   'P 1'
#
loop_
_entity.id
_entity.type
_entity.pdbx_description
1 polymer ?
#
loop_
_entity_poly.entity_id
_entity_poly.type
_entity_poly.pdbx_seq_one_letter_code
_entity_poly.pdbx_strand_id
1 'polypeptide(L)'
;ADYYEQTKAAGDAAADMTYEDMLAAGVGIEAPDDYTLVFTCKDPCPYFDTVAAYNSFYPVAPALLDELGIEGFRGCDNTTMWYNGPYLIEEYIQGNTKSYIPNPSYYDAANASRFERLTITMISDGTISLQLYQNRELDEVDLGESSIATIQADPSNEYNQQMCEKRPKKFSYCFIFNYDKRKTDGTADENWNKAIANKAFRQCFSKGLELTKFFSRYNPINPLKCENDFFTMSGLCYTSDGTDYTSLVAKEIGLDGEKYDGQTMKRLRANNGDITDLKKQAMEELSAIGVTFPVKATYFII
;
A
#
# COMPACT_ATOMS: atom_id res chain seq x y z
N ALA A 1 -15.23 10.34 -12.68
CA ALA A 1 -15.88 11.06 -11.57
C ALA A 1 -17.40 11.02 -11.75
N ASP A 2 -17.91 11.47 -12.90
CA ASP A 2 -19.37 11.62 -13.12
C ASP A 2 -20.10 10.27 -13.12
N TYR A 3 -19.53 9.23 -13.72
CA TYR A 3 -20.10 7.87 -13.65
C TYR A 3 -20.12 7.32 -12.22
N TYR A 4 -19.05 7.52 -11.46
CA TYR A 4 -18.98 7.10 -10.05
C TYR A 4 -20.06 7.79 -9.20
N GLU A 5 -20.26 9.09 -9.38
CA GLU A 5 -21.32 9.82 -8.65
C GLU A 5 -22.73 9.36 -9.09
N GLN A 6 -22.93 9.04 -10.37
CA GLN A 6 -24.18 8.49 -10.88
C GLN A 6 -24.45 7.08 -10.30
N THR A 7 -23.47 6.18 -10.28
CA THR A 7 -23.63 4.84 -9.70
C THR A 7 -23.88 4.91 -8.20
N LYS A 8 -23.22 5.80 -7.50
CA LYS A 8 -23.44 6.04 -6.08
C LYS A 8 -24.85 6.59 -5.80
N ALA A 9 -25.34 7.50 -6.64
CA ALA A 9 -26.68 8.05 -6.53
C ALA A 9 -27.78 7.03 -6.88
N ALA A 10 -27.48 6.09 -7.80
CA ALA A 10 -28.39 5.04 -8.20
C ALA A 10 -28.58 3.94 -7.13
N GLY A 11 -27.63 3.81 -6.19
CA GLY A 11 -27.71 2.80 -5.13
C GLY A 11 -27.84 1.38 -5.69
N ASP A 12 -28.87 0.63 -5.29
CA ASP A 12 -29.09 -0.75 -5.73
C ASP A 12 -29.33 -0.86 -7.25
N ALA A 13 -29.88 0.18 -7.88
CA ALA A 13 -30.08 0.23 -9.35
C ALA A 13 -28.75 0.32 -10.13
N ALA A 14 -27.62 0.60 -9.47
CA ALA A 14 -26.31 0.59 -10.12
C ALA A 14 -25.93 -0.80 -10.67
N ALA A 15 -26.50 -1.88 -10.13
CA ALA A 15 -26.27 -3.24 -10.62
C ALA A 15 -26.84 -3.48 -12.02
N ASP A 16 -27.82 -2.67 -12.43
CA ASP A 16 -28.49 -2.77 -13.73
C ASP A 16 -27.89 -1.80 -14.78
N MET A 17 -26.86 -1.00 -14.40
CA MET A 17 -26.21 -0.07 -15.31
C MET A 17 -25.39 -0.80 -16.36
N THR A 18 -25.64 -0.49 -17.62
CA THR A 18 -25.00 -1.13 -18.78
C THR A 18 -23.71 -0.41 -19.20
N TYR A 19 -23.00 -1.03 -20.14
CA TYR A 19 -21.84 -0.39 -20.78
C TYR A 19 -22.25 0.89 -21.54
N GLU A 20 -23.43 0.88 -22.18
CA GLU A 20 -23.97 2.04 -22.86
C GLU A 20 -24.28 3.19 -21.91
N ASP A 21 -24.79 2.89 -20.71
CA ASP A 21 -25.00 3.90 -19.65
C ASP A 21 -23.66 4.52 -19.21
N MET A 22 -22.61 3.70 -19.10
CA MET A 22 -21.27 4.15 -18.78
C MET A 22 -20.72 5.09 -19.84
N LEU A 23 -20.85 4.75 -21.12
CA LEU A 23 -20.44 5.60 -22.24
C LEU A 23 -21.24 6.91 -22.28
N ALA A 24 -22.56 6.83 -22.08
CA ALA A 24 -23.44 8.00 -22.02
C ALA A 24 -23.09 8.95 -20.87
N ALA A 25 -22.57 8.41 -19.77
CA ALA A 25 -22.05 9.19 -18.64
C ALA A 25 -20.69 9.87 -18.91
N GLY A 26 -20.10 9.66 -20.10
CA GLY A 26 -18.86 10.30 -20.52
C GLY A 26 -17.59 9.64 -20.01
N VAL A 27 -17.62 8.33 -19.72
CA VAL A 27 -16.40 7.58 -19.44
C VAL A 27 -15.58 7.47 -20.73
N GLY A 28 -14.38 8.00 -20.72
CA GLY A 28 -13.50 8.10 -21.90
C GLY A 28 -12.78 6.80 -22.22
N ILE A 29 -13.52 5.73 -22.54
CA ILE A 29 -12.98 4.45 -23.00
C ILE A 29 -13.62 4.13 -24.34
N GLU A 30 -12.83 3.94 -25.37
CA GLU A 30 -13.29 3.67 -26.74
C GLU A 30 -12.48 2.52 -27.33
N ALA A 31 -13.15 1.66 -28.12
CA ALA A 31 -12.52 0.63 -28.94
C ALA A 31 -12.89 0.90 -30.41
N PRO A 32 -12.13 1.76 -31.12
CA PRO A 32 -12.43 2.14 -32.49
C PRO A 32 -12.23 1.00 -33.49
N ASP A 33 -11.48 -0.02 -33.16
CA ASP A 33 -11.26 -1.24 -33.89
C ASP A 33 -10.86 -2.40 -32.97
N ASP A 34 -10.71 -3.61 -33.50
CA ASP A 34 -10.45 -4.84 -32.76
C ASP A 34 -9.09 -4.86 -32.03
N TYR A 35 -8.21 -3.94 -32.31
CA TYR A 35 -6.82 -3.92 -31.80
C TYR A 35 -6.47 -2.63 -31.08
N THR A 36 -7.36 -1.65 -31.06
CA THR A 36 -7.10 -0.34 -30.48
C THR A 36 -8.05 -0.07 -29.32
N LEU A 37 -7.47 0.24 -28.17
CA LEU A 37 -8.21 0.70 -26.99
C LEU A 37 -7.72 2.10 -26.63
N VAL A 38 -8.62 3.07 -26.60
CA VAL A 38 -8.33 4.48 -26.31
C VAL A 38 -8.88 4.85 -24.94
N PHE A 39 -8.02 5.42 -24.11
CA PHE A 39 -8.42 6.01 -22.83
C PHE A 39 -8.25 7.52 -22.90
N THR A 40 -9.34 8.25 -22.68
CA THR A 40 -9.35 9.70 -22.59
C THR A 40 -9.45 10.12 -21.13
N CYS A 41 -8.38 10.69 -20.58
CA CYS A 41 -8.38 11.18 -19.22
C CYS A 41 -9.00 12.58 -19.16
N LYS A 42 -9.76 12.88 -18.09
CA LYS A 42 -10.37 14.19 -17.85
C LYS A 42 -9.31 15.28 -17.69
N ASP A 43 -8.23 14.95 -17.00
CA ASP A 43 -7.07 15.81 -16.75
C ASP A 43 -5.80 15.11 -17.25
N PRO A 44 -4.72 15.87 -17.56
CA PRO A 44 -3.44 15.26 -17.94
C PRO A 44 -2.97 14.24 -16.90
N CYS A 45 -2.74 13.00 -17.34
CA CYS A 45 -2.31 11.88 -16.49
C CYS A 45 -0.99 11.29 -17.04
N PRO A 46 0.15 11.93 -16.81
CA PRO A 46 1.45 11.51 -17.38
C PRO A 46 1.93 10.15 -16.86
N TYR A 47 1.28 9.60 -15.84
CA TYR A 47 1.56 8.30 -15.23
C TYR A 47 0.53 7.23 -15.61
N PHE A 48 -0.28 7.46 -16.64
CA PHE A 48 -1.38 6.55 -17.00
C PHE A 48 -0.89 5.15 -17.41
N ASP A 49 0.27 5.02 -18.01
CA ASP A 49 0.91 3.75 -18.30
C ASP A 49 1.11 2.88 -17.06
N THR A 50 1.48 3.48 -15.93
CA THR A 50 1.60 2.78 -14.65
C THR A 50 0.24 2.40 -14.06
N VAL A 51 -0.79 3.24 -14.29
CA VAL A 51 -2.19 2.96 -13.90
C VAL A 51 -2.74 1.80 -14.72
N ALA A 52 -2.45 1.75 -16.02
CA ALA A 52 -2.87 0.67 -16.91
C ALA A 52 -2.29 -0.71 -16.51
N ALA A 53 -1.16 -0.73 -15.78
CA ALA A 53 -0.60 -1.95 -15.21
C ALA A 53 -1.30 -2.44 -13.92
N TYR A 54 -2.32 -1.73 -13.45
CA TYR A 54 -3.06 -2.13 -12.25
C TYR A 54 -4.01 -3.28 -12.55
N ASN A 55 -4.24 -4.16 -11.58
CA ASN A 55 -5.08 -5.36 -11.75
C ASN A 55 -6.51 -5.07 -12.22
N SER A 56 -7.05 -3.88 -11.92
CA SER A 56 -8.37 -3.45 -12.41
C SER A 56 -8.46 -3.28 -13.94
N PHE A 57 -7.31 -3.22 -14.62
CA PHE A 57 -7.21 -3.10 -16.08
C PHE A 57 -6.83 -4.43 -16.76
N TYR A 58 -6.70 -5.51 -15.99
CA TYR A 58 -6.38 -6.81 -16.59
C TYR A 58 -7.55 -7.26 -17.48
N PRO A 59 -7.26 -7.69 -18.71
CA PRO A 59 -8.30 -8.15 -19.62
C PRO A 59 -8.95 -9.42 -19.10
N VAL A 60 -10.26 -9.48 -19.22
CA VAL A 60 -11.08 -10.66 -18.91
C VAL A 60 -11.64 -11.18 -20.21
N ALA A 61 -11.56 -12.50 -20.44
CA ALA A 61 -12.15 -13.13 -21.62
C ALA A 61 -13.69 -13.08 -21.54
N PRO A 62 -14.39 -12.38 -22.45
CA PRO A 62 -15.86 -12.31 -22.43
C PRO A 62 -16.52 -13.69 -22.44
N ALA A 63 -15.99 -14.62 -23.25
CA ALA A 63 -16.53 -15.98 -23.35
C ALA A 63 -16.45 -16.74 -22.01
N LEU A 64 -15.43 -16.53 -21.21
CA LEU A 64 -15.35 -17.14 -19.87
C LEU A 64 -16.41 -16.54 -18.94
N LEU A 65 -16.62 -15.23 -19.03
CA LEU A 65 -17.64 -14.55 -18.24
C LEU A 65 -19.05 -14.95 -18.64
N ASP A 66 -19.30 -15.13 -19.93
CA ASP A 66 -20.57 -15.61 -20.47
C ASP A 66 -20.88 -17.05 -20.03
N GLU A 67 -19.85 -17.90 -19.98
CA GLU A 67 -19.98 -19.30 -19.57
C GLU A 67 -20.25 -19.44 -18.06
N LEU A 68 -19.53 -18.70 -17.23
CA LEU A 68 -19.55 -18.87 -15.79
C LEU A 68 -20.50 -17.90 -15.05
N GLY A 69 -20.83 -16.78 -15.69
CA GLY A 69 -21.45 -15.64 -15.02
C GLY A 69 -20.54 -14.98 -13.98
N ILE A 70 -20.97 -13.87 -13.41
CA ILE A 70 -20.15 -13.09 -12.45
C ILE A 70 -19.80 -13.91 -11.21
N GLU A 71 -20.74 -14.65 -10.66
CA GLU A 71 -20.54 -15.44 -9.45
C GLU A 71 -19.62 -16.65 -9.70
N GLY A 72 -19.76 -17.33 -10.84
CA GLY A 72 -18.87 -18.41 -11.23
C GLY A 72 -17.44 -17.89 -11.50
N PHE A 73 -17.32 -16.73 -12.14
CA PHE A 73 -16.03 -16.09 -12.36
C PHE A 73 -15.30 -15.74 -11.03
N ARG A 74 -16.04 -15.25 -10.04
CA ARG A 74 -15.48 -15.00 -8.68
C ARG A 74 -15.00 -16.26 -7.98
N GLY A 75 -15.59 -17.40 -8.31
CA GLY A 75 -15.26 -18.71 -7.77
C GLY A 75 -14.25 -19.51 -8.59
N CYS A 76 -13.67 -18.94 -9.65
CA CYS A 76 -12.68 -19.62 -10.48
C CYS A 76 -11.51 -20.14 -9.65
N ASP A 77 -11.11 -21.38 -9.97
CA ASP A 77 -9.91 -22.01 -9.48
C ASP A 77 -8.89 -22.22 -10.62
N ASN A 78 -7.82 -22.94 -10.35
CA ASN A 78 -6.77 -23.19 -11.35
C ASN A 78 -7.24 -24.06 -12.52
N THR A 79 -8.39 -24.75 -12.40
CA THR A 79 -8.91 -25.63 -13.45
C THR A 79 -9.93 -24.94 -14.37
N THR A 80 -10.55 -23.88 -13.90
CA THR A 80 -11.61 -23.14 -14.60
C THR A 80 -11.15 -21.79 -15.14
N MET A 81 -10.07 -21.21 -14.60
CA MET A 81 -9.54 -19.93 -15.01
C MET A 81 -8.83 -20.01 -16.37
N TRP A 82 -9.02 -18.97 -17.21
CA TRP A 82 -8.23 -18.78 -18.43
C TRP A 82 -7.03 -17.88 -18.14
N TYR A 83 -5.93 -18.16 -18.82
CA TYR A 83 -4.66 -17.51 -18.54
C TYR A 83 -4.10 -16.79 -19.78
N ASN A 84 -3.72 -15.52 -19.60
CA ASN A 84 -2.98 -14.76 -20.61
C ASN A 84 -1.60 -14.30 -20.12
N GLY A 85 -1.23 -14.65 -18.88
CA GLY A 85 0.06 -14.32 -18.28
C GLY A 85 1.15 -15.35 -18.57
N PRO A 86 2.40 -15.07 -18.13
CA PRO A 86 3.57 -15.93 -18.39
C PRO A 86 3.55 -17.25 -17.62
N TYR A 87 2.70 -17.39 -16.61
CA TYR A 87 2.56 -18.60 -15.80
C TYR A 87 1.11 -19.05 -15.71
N LEU A 88 0.93 -20.35 -15.58
CA LEU A 88 -0.33 -21.04 -15.22
C LEU A 88 -0.28 -21.42 -13.74
N ILE A 89 -1.41 -21.43 -13.06
CA ILE A 89 -1.52 -22.04 -11.73
C ILE A 89 -1.74 -23.54 -11.93
N GLU A 90 -0.72 -24.34 -11.64
CA GLU A 90 -0.80 -25.80 -11.72
C GLU A 90 -1.58 -26.38 -10.55
N GLU A 91 -1.33 -25.86 -9.34
CA GLU A 91 -1.98 -26.29 -8.12
C GLU A 91 -2.40 -25.10 -7.28
N TYR A 92 -3.59 -25.18 -6.73
CA TYR A 92 -4.10 -24.19 -5.79
C TYR A 92 -4.81 -24.86 -4.62
N ILE A 93 -4.20 -24.83 -3.45
CA ILE A 93 -4.80 -25.26 -2.19
C ILE A 93 -5.00 -24.01 -1.34
N GLN A 94 -6.25 -23.62 -1.16
CA GLN A 94 -6.61 -22.39 -0.45
C GLN A 94 -6.00 -22.36 0.97
N GLY A 95 -5.30 -21.27 1.28
CA GLY A 95 -4.64 -21.07 2.57
C GLY A 95 -3.40 -21.96 2.80
N ASN A 96 -2.94 -22.71 1.80
CA ASN A 96 -1.79 -23.61 1.92
C ASN A 96 -0.76 -23.38 0.81
N THR A 97 -1.07 -23.77 -0.44
CA THR A 97 -0.07 -23.82 -1.51
C THR A 97 -0.60 -23.25 -2.82
N LYS A 98 0.27 -22.53 -3.53
CA LYS A 98 0.09 -22.16 -4.95
C LYS A 98 1.32 -22.57 -5.72
N SER A 99 1.17 -23.39 -6.76
CA SER A 99 2.25 -23.77 -7.67
C SER A 99 1.99 -23.21 -9.07
N TYR A 100 3.02 -22.64 -9.65
CA TYR A 100 2.98 -22.02 -10.96
C TYR A 100 3.97 -22.70 -11.89
N ILE A 101 3.56 -22.93 -13.14
CA ILE A 101 4.39 -23.42 -14.23
C ILE A 101 4.35 -22.46 -15.40
N PRO A 102 5.36 -22.44 -16.28
CA PRO A 102 5.36 -21.59 -17.47
C PRO A 102 4.15 -21.82 -18.36
N ASN A 103 3.57 -20.74 -18.86
CA ASN A 103 2.51 -20.79 -19.87
C ASN A 103 3.11 -20.88 -21.28
N PRO A 104 3.01 -22.03 -21.97
CA PRO A 104 3.57 -22.18 -23.30
C PRO A 104 2.86 -21.34 -24.37
N SER A 105 1.64 -20.89 -24.09
CA SER A 105 0.83 -20.06 -24.99
C SER A 105 1.02 -18.56 -24.73
N TYR A 106 1.88 -18.17 -23.80
CA TYR A 106 2.16 -16.76 -23.56
C TYR A 106 2.89 -16.15 -24.76
N TYR A 107 2.49 -14.95 -25.19
CA TYR A 107 3.02 -14.33 -26.42
C TYR A 107 4.56 -14.15 -26.41
N ASP A 108 5.16 -13.98 -25.23
CA ASP A 108 6.59 -13.82 -25.03
C ASP A 108 7.19 -14.92 -24.14
N ALA A 109 6.73 -16.16 -24.32
CA ALA A 109 7.14 -17.30 -23.50
C ALA A 109 8.65 -17.51 -23.48
N ALA A 110 9.34 -17.21 -24.59
CA ALA A 110 10.78 -17.37 -24.71
C ALA A 110 11.60 -16.49 -23.73
N ASN A 111 11.06 -15.33 -23.36
CA ASN A 111 11.78 -14.35 -22.54
C ASN A 111 11.20 -14.18 -21.13
N ALA A 112 10.00 -14.65 -20.88
CA ALA A 112 9.27 -14.35 -19.66
C ALA A 112 9.51 -15.35 -18.53
N SER A 113 9.68 -16.63 -18.83
CA SER A 113 9.77 -17.69 -17.85
C SER A 113 11.21 -17.92 -17.40
N ARG A 114 11.51 -17.63 -16.13
CA ARG A 114 12.84 -17.85 -15.54
C ARG A 114 12.91 -19.11 -14.67
N PHE A 115 11.75 -19.61 -14.25
CA PHE A 115 11.63 -20.77 -13.38
C PHE A 115 10.75 -21.83 -14.05
N GLU A 116 11.16 -23.08 -13.96
CA GLU A 116 10.34 -24.21 -14.42
C GLU A 116 9.13 -24.44 -13.51
N ARG A 117 9.26 -24.09 -12.24
CA ARG A 117 8.19 -24.12 -11.23
C ARG A 117 8.46 -23.07 -10.16
N LEU A 118 7.42 -22.39 -9.73
CA LEU A 118 7.42 -21.49 -8.58
C LEU A 118 6.34 -21.97 -7.62
N THR A 119 6.72 -22.38 -6.41
CA THR A 119 5.78 -22.81 -5.38
C THR A 119 5.77 -21.80 -4.23
N ILE A 120 4.58 -21.34 -3.87
CA ILE A 120 4.37 -20.44 -2.73
C ILE A 120 3.62 -21.21 -1.67
N THR A 121 4.26 -21.42 -0.51
CA THR A 121 3.64 -22.08 0.63
C THR A 121 3.24 -21.05 1.68
N MET A 122 1.98 -21.06 2.08
CA MET A 122 1.45 -20.15 3.10
C MET A 122 1.68 -20.75 4.48
N ILE A 123 2.63 -20.18 5.22
CA ILE A 123 3.01 -20.61 6.56
C ILE A 123 2.70 -19.46 7.51
N SER A 124 1.80 -19.70 8.47
CA SER A 124 1.41 -18.66 9.44
C SER A 124 2.42 -18.49 10.59
N ASP A 125 3.21 -19.54 10.87
CA ASP A 125 4.23 -19.50 11.92
C ASP A 125 5.62 -19.27 11.33
N GLY A 126 6.19 -18.09 11.61
CA GLY A 126 7.52 -17.71 11.11
C GLY A 126 8.66 -18.57 11.63
N THR A 127 8.48 -19.31 12.73
CA THR A 127 9.48 -20.25 13.24
C THR A 127 9.54 -21.49 12.36
N ILE A 128 8.38 -21.98 11.94
CA ILE A 128 8.28 -23.13 11.02
C ILE A 128 8.89 -22.76 9.66
N SER A 129 8.60 -21.58 9.13
CA SER A 129 9.14 -21.15 7.83
C SER A 129 10.68 -21.06 7.85
N LEU A 130 11.28 -20.58 8.94
CA LEU A 130 12.73 -20.58 9.10
C LEU A 130 13.31 -22.01 9.14
N GLN A 131 12.66 -22.94 9.85
CA GLN A 131 13.10 -24.34 9.90
C GLN A 131 13.06 -25.01 8.52
N LEU A 132 12.01 -24.74 7.72
CA LEU A 132 11.90 -25.27 6.36
C LEU A 132 13.00 -24.69 5.45
N TYR A 133 13.34 -23.42 5.61
CA TYR A 133 14.48 -22.83 4.90
C TYR A 133 15.80 -23.49 5.32
N GLN A 134 16.02 -23.70 6.60
CA GLN A 134 17.22 -24.37 7.13
C GLN A 134 17.33 -25.83 6.64
N ASN A 135 16.20 -26.49 6.45
CA ASN A 135 16.12 -27.84 5.87
C ASN A 135 16.26 -27.85 4.34
N ARG A 136 16.39 -26.69 3.69
CA ARG A 136 16.42 -26.55 2.21
C ARG A 136 15.11 -26.94 1.52
N GLU A 137 14.01 -26.79 2.20
CA GLU A 137 12.66 -26.99 1.66
C GLU A 137 12.06 -25.69 1.09
N LEU A 138 12.66 -24.54 1.43
CA LEU A 138 12.34 -23.22 0.90
C LEU A 138 13.62 -22.53 0.42
N ASP A 139 13.53 -21.79 -0.69
CA ASP A 139 14.61 -20.98 -1.24
C ASP A 139 14.65 -19.56 -0.64
N GLU A 140 13.51 -19.08 -0.16
CA GLU A 140 13.34 -17.75 0.44
C GLU A 140 12.33 -17.82 1.58
N VAL A 141 12.58 -17.06 2.66
CA VAL A 141 11.69 -16.94 3.80
C VAL A 141 11.65 -15.51 4.34
N ASP A 142 10.46 -15.06 4.68
CA ASP A 142 10.28 -13.82 5.42
C ASP A 142 10.55 -14.03 6.91
N LEU A 143 11.56 -13.32 7.46
CA LEU A 143 11.93 -13.43 8.86
C LEU A 143 11.07 -12.50 9.73
N GLY A 144 10.51 -13.04 10.81
CA GLY A 144 9.91 -12.25 11.89
C GLY A 144 10.93 -11.73 12.89
N GLU A 145 10.51 -10.83 13.77
CA GLU A 145 11.36 -10.16 14.77
C GLU A 145 12.14 -11.16 15.64
N SER A 146 11.49 -12.20 16.12
CA SER A 146 12.13 -13.23 16.98
C SER A 146 13.22 -14.02 16.26
N SER A 147 12.99 -14.39 15.00
CA SER A 147 13.96 -15.11 14.19
C SER A 147 15.18 -14.24 13.88
N ILE A 148 14.97 -12.97 13.53
CA ILE A 148 16.05 -12.02 13.30
C ILE A 148 16.88 -11.83 14.57
N ALA A 149 16.24 -11.60 15.72
CA ALA A 149 16.93 -11.43 17.00
C ALA A 149 17.77 -12.66 17.35
N THR A 150 17.24 -13.87 17.11
CA THR A 150 17.98 -15.13 17.38
C THR A 150 19.20 -15.27 16.47
N ILE A 151 19.06 -15.01 15.18
CA ILE A 151 20.17 -15.09 14.22
C ILE A 151 21.25 -14.05 14.57
N GLN A 152 20.86 -12.83 14.89
CA GLN A 152 21.80 -11.74 15.21
C GLN A 152 22.50 -11.91 16.56
N ALA A 153 21.88 -12.60 17.52
CA ALA A 153 22.48 -12.86 18.83
C ALA A 153 23.72 -13.76 18.75
N ASP A 154 23.84 -14.56 17.70
CA ASP A 154 25.00 -15.41 17.45
C ASP A 154 25.76 -14.94 16.20
N PRO A 155 26.87 -14.19 16.34
CA PRO A 155 27.67 -13.72 15.22
C PRO A 155 28.24 -14.84 14.33
N SER A 156 28.35 -16.06 14.85
CA SER A 156 28.82 -17.23 14.10
C SER A 156 27.73 -17.92 13.28
N ASN A 157 26.48 -17.51 13.44
CA ASN A 157 25.35 -18.08 12.72
C ASN A 157 25.49 -17.82 11.21
N GLU A 158 25.51 -18.89 10.43
CA GLU A 158 25.72 -18.82 8.97
C GLU A 158 24.65 -17.99 8.24
N TYR A 159 23.45 -17.88 8.79
CA TYR A 159 22.36 -17.12 8.19
C TYR A 159 22.48 -15.61 8.35
N ASN A 160 23.39 -15.10 9.22
CA ASN A 160 23.63 -13.66 9.33
C ASN A 160 24.02 -13.01 7.99
N GLN A 161 24.82 -13.72 7.19
CA GLN A 161 25.26 -13.22 5.87
C GLN A 161 24.21 -13.38 4.78
N GLN A 162 23.19 -14.22 5.00
CA GLN A 162 22.12 -14.46 4.06
C GLN A 162 20.93 -13.52 4.27
N MET A 163 20.88 -12.86 5.43
CA MET A 163 19.82 -11.87 5.68
C MET A 163 19.98 -10.66 4.77
N CYS A 164 18.90 -10.32 4.08
CA CYS A 164 18.83 -9.10 3.27
C CYS A 164 17.60 -8.27 3.65
N GLU A 165 17.72 -6.95 3.48
CA GLU A 165 16.57 -6.07 3.64
C GLU A 165 15.59 -6.24 2.47
N LYS A 166 14.31 -6.26 2.78
CA LYS A 166 13.26 -6.22 1.76
C LYS A 166 13.34 -4.92 0.97
N ARG A 167 12.99 -5.00 -0.31
CA ARG A 167 12.81 -3.80 -1.14
C ARG A 167 11.73 -2.91 -0.52
N PRO A 168 11.86 -1.58 -0.63
CA PRO A 168 10.80 -0.67 -0.24
C PRO A 168 9.48 -1.03 -0.92
N LYS A 169 8.39 -0.99 -0.17
CA LYS A 169 7.06 -1.22 -0.73
C LYS A 169 6.65 -0.04 -1.61
N LYS A 170 5.81 -0.29 -2.61
CA LYS A 170 5.26 0.75 -3.49
C LYS A 170 4.27 1.70 -2.80
N PHE A 171 3.90 1.41 -1.55
CA PHE A 171 2.87 2.15 -0.83
C PHE A 171 3.47 2.81 0.41
N SER A 172 3.14 4.08 0.61
CA SER A 172 3.35 4.78 1.87
C SER A 172 2.12 4.62 2.75
N TYR A 173 2.34 4.31 4.02
CA TYR A 173 1.28 4.27 5.03
C TYR A 173 1.30 5.56 5.81
N CYS A 174 0.13 6.10 6.10
CA CYS A 174 0.02 7.34 6.87
C CYS A 174 -1.05 7.24 7.95
N PHE A 175 -0.87 8.01 9.01
CA PHE A 175 -1.93 8.25 9.99
C PHE A 175 -2.87 9.31 9.45
N ILE A 176 -4.13 8.96 9.31
CA ILE A 176 -5.16 9.88 8.82
C ILE A 176 -6.01 10.32 10.01
N PHE A 177 -6.16 11.63 10.17
CA PHE A 177 -7.03 12.19 11.20
C PHE A 177 -8.47 12.28 10.70
N ASN A 178 -9.41 11.80 11.52
CA ASN A 178 -10.83 12.01 11.25
C ASN A 178 -11.24 13.43 11.70
N TYR A 179 -11.58 14.29 10.76
CA TYR A 179 -12.01 15.66 11.02
C TYR A 179 -13.50 15.81 11.31
N ASP A 180 -14.30 14.79 11.03
CA ASP A 180 -15.74 14.74 11.34
C ASP A 180 -16.04 13.45 12.14
N LYS A 181 -15.41 13.34 13.30
CA LYS A 181 -15.67 12.20 14.19
C LYS A 181 -17.09 12.28 14.73
N ARG A 182 -17.80 11.15 14.62
CA ARG A 182 -19.14 10.98 15.15
C ARG A 182 -19.15 9.95 16.27
N LYS A 183 -20.05 10.15 17.23
CA LYS A 183 -20.34 9.21 18.29
C LYS A 183 -21.20 8.06 17.76
N THR A 184 -21.40 7.04 18.57
CA THR A 184 -22.23 5.88 18.22
C THR A 184 -23.70 6.22 17.93
N ASP A 185 -24.19 7.33 18.47
CA ASP A 185 -25.54 7.86 18.22
C ASP A 185 -25.63 8.74 16.95
N GLY A 186 -24.54 8.87 16.18
CA GLY A 186 -24.46 9.69 14.98
C GLY A 186 -24.20 11.17 15.21
N THR A 187 -24.21 11.66 16.46
CA THR A 187 -23.91 13.06 16.77
C THR A 187 -22.43 13.36 16.65
N ALA A 188 -22.07 14.62 16.32
CA ALA A 188 -20.68 15.03 16.21
C ALA A 188 -19.95 14.94 17.57
N ASP A 189 -18.70 14.45 17.56
CA ASP A 189 -17.79 14.57 18.69
C ASP A 189 -17.13 15.96 18.66
N GLU A 190 -17.88 16.96 19.12
CA GLU A 190 -17.46 18.36 19.08
C GLU A 190 -16.11 18.59 19.76
N ASN A 191 -15.82 17.88 20.83
CA ASN A 191 -14.55 18.04 21.55
C ASN A 191 -13.37 17.59 20.70
N TRP A 192 -13.49 16.43 20.06
CA TRP A 192 -12.47 15.95 19.14
C TRP A 192 -12.38 16.81 17.87
N ASN A 193 -13.51 17.15 17.25
CA ASN A 193 -13.54 17.87 15.99
C ASN A 193 -12.92 19.27 16.10
N LYS A 194 -13.16 19.97 17.22
CA LYS A 194 -12.48 21.22 17.54
C LYS A 194 -10.98 21.02 17.78
N ALA A 195 -10.62 19.99 18.53
CA ALA A 195 -9.21 19.72 18.83
C ALA A 195 -8.41 19.39 17.57
N ILE A 196 -8.94 18.52 16.70
CA ILE A 196 -8.22 18.09 15.48
C ILE A 196 -8.13 19.19 14.42
N ALA A 197 -9.03 20.17 14.42
CA ALA A 197 -8.96 21.34 13.57
C ALA A 197 -7.77 22.27 13.94
N ASN A 198 -7.28 22.19 15.18
CA ASN A 198 -6.15 23.00 15.64
C ASN A 198 -4.81 22.49 15.10
N LYS A 199 -4.03 23.40 14.52
CA LYS A 199 -2.71 23.06 13.90
C LYS A 199 -1.70 22.59 14.94
N ALA A 200 -1.57 23.30 16.06
CA ALA A 200 -0.60 22.96 17.11
C ALA A 200 -0.92 21.59 17.72
N PHE A 201 -2.21 21.28 17.90
CA PHE A 201 -2.65 19.97 18.37
C PHE A 201 -2.23 18.84 17.41
N ARG A 202 -2.45 19.00 16.10
CA ARG A 202 -1.99 18.01 15.09
C ARG A 202 -0.47 17.86 15.09
N GLN A 203 0.25 18.98 15.22
CA GLN A 203 1.71 18.95 15.30
C GLN A 203 2.23 18.22 16.55
N CYS A 204 1.47 18.21 17.65
CA CYS A 204 1.82 17.40 18.82
C CYS A 204 1.86 15.90 18.48
N PHE A 205 0.97 15.40 17.62
CA PHE A 205 1.03 14.02 17.16
C PHE A 205 2.25 13.79 16.25
N SER A 206 2.38 14.55 15.17
CA SER A 206 3.43 14.32 14.17
C SER A 206 4.85 14.47 14.73
N LYS A 207 5.03 15.37 15.70
CA LYS A 207 6.34 15.67 16.28
C LYS A 207 6.64 14.96 17.59
N GLY A 208 5.60 14.51 18.30
CA GLY A 208 5.71 13.93 19.64
C GLY A 208 5.55 12.41 19.70
N LEU A 209 5.00 11.77 18.66
CA LEU A 209 4.86 10.33 18.64
C LEU A 209 6.24 9.67 18.53
N GLU A 210 6.56 8.82 19.50
CA GLU A 210 7.71 7.94 19.44
C GLU A 210 7.28 6.63 18.76
N LEU A 211 7.72 6.41 17.54
CA LEU A 211 7.30 5.31 16.69
C LEU A 211 8.32 4.18 16.56
N THR A 212 9.49 4.29 17.20
CA THR A 212 10.56 3.30 17.07
C THR A 212 10.09 1.89 17.44
N LYS A 213 9.34 1.77 18.55
CA LYS A 213 8.76 0.48 18.98
C LYS A 213 7.71 -0.06 18.04
N PHE A 214 6.99 0.81 17.36
CA PHE A 214 6.02 0.41 16.34
C PHE A 214 6.74 -0.08 15.08
N PHE A 215 7.74 0.66 14.62
CA PHE A 215 8.52 0.32 13.44
C PHE A 215 9.39 -0.92 13.64
N SER A 216 9.86 -1.23 14.86
CA SER A 216 10.64 -2.43 15.14
C SER A 216 9.90 -3.73 14.83
N ARG A 217 8.56 -3.71 14.76
CA ARG A 217 7.77 -4.84 14.28
C ARG A 217 7.94 -5.14 12.80
N TYR A 218 8.33 -4.13 12.02
CA TYR A 218 8.47 -4.24 10.56
C TYR A 218 9.95 -4.28 10.13
N ASN A 219 10.80 -3.59 10.86
CA ASN A 219 12.24 -3.61 10.67
C ASN A 219 12.93 -3.54 12.04
N PRO A 220 13.19 -4.69 12.67
CA PRO A 220 13.81 -4.73 13.99
C PRO A 220 15.29 -4.32 13.96
N ILE A 221 15.96 -4.43 12.81
CA ILE A 221 17.38 -4.05 12.64
C ILE A 221 17.53 -2.53 12.62
N ASN A 222 16.70 -1.85 11.83
CA ASN A 222 16.72 -0.40 11.70
C ASN A 222 15.30 0.16 11.62
N PRO A 223 14.61 0.26 12.77
CA PRO A 223 13.21 0.70 12.79
C PRO A 223 12.98 2.05 12.11
N LEU A 224 13.94 2.96 12.23
CA LEU A 224 13.81 4.31 11.66
C LEU A 224 13.84 4.35 10.14
N LYS A 225 14.26 3.27 9.48
CA LYS A 225 14.09 3.12 8.02
C LYS A 225 12.63 3.03 7.58
N CYS A 226 11.72 2.67 8.48
CA CYS A 226 10.29 2.64 8.20
C CYS A 226 9.62 4.03 8.25
N GLU A 227 10.32 5.03 8.82
CA GLU A 227 9.78 6.38 8.92
C GLU A 227 9.84 7.09 7.57
N ASN A 228 8.69 7.61 7.13
CA ASN A 228 8.56 8.36 5.89
C ASN A 228 7.62 9.55 6.12
N ASP A 229 8.14 10.77 5.97
CA ASP A 229 7.36 12.00 6.09
C ASP A 229 6.89 12.54 4.72
N PHE A 230 7.13 11.79 3.64
CA PHE A 230 6.66 12.11 2.29
C PHE A 230 5.51 11.20 1.86
N PHE A 231 4.66 11.71 0.99
CA PHE A 231 3.63 10.89 0.33
C PHE A 231 4.25 9.82 -0.58
N THR A 232 5.25 10.21 -1.34
CA THR A 232 5.94 9.34 -2.30
C THR A 232 7.26 8.88 -1.69
N MET A 233 7.53 7.58 -1.76
CA MET A 233 8.81 7.04 -1.35
C MET A 233 9.91 7.44 -2.33
N SER A 234 11.14 7.54 -1.82
CA SER A 234 12.34 7.64 -2.65
C SER A 234 12.46 6.41 -3.55
N GLY A 235 12.90 6.63 -4.77
CA GLY A 235 13.11 5.56 -5.76
C GLY A 235 11.88 5.16 -6.57
N LEU A 236 10.74 5.86 -6.41
CA LEU A 236 9.53 5.59 -7.20
C LEU A 236 9.31 6.55 -8.36
N CYS A 237 9.65 7.82 -8.17
CA CYS A 237 9.42 8.86 -9.17
C CYS A 237 10.69 9.65 -9.43
N TYR A 238 11.01 9.85 -10.70
CA TYR A 238 12.16 10.61 -11.14
C TYR A 238 11.75 11.66 -12.15
N THR A 239 12.45 12.78 -12.15
CA THR A 239 12.37 13.74 -13.23
C THR A 239 13.11 13.24 -14.48
N SER A 240 12.95 13.90 -15.61
CA SER A 240 13.59 13.51 -16.88
C SER A 240 15.11 13.52 -16.83
N ASP A 241 15.71 14.23 -15.89
CA ASP A 241 17.17 14.26 -15.65
C ASP A 241 17.64 13.19 -14.63
N GLY A 242 16.72 12.34 -14.15
CA GLY A 242 17.03 11.29 -13.19
C GLY A 242 17.06 11.74 -11.74
N THR A 243 16.62 12.97 -11.44
CA THR A 243 16.53 13.44 -10.04
C THR A 243 15.33 12.80 -9.35
N ASP A 244 15.54 12.21 -8.17
CA ASP A 244 14.46 11.65 -7.35
C ASP A 244 13.51 12.75 -6.89
N TYR A 245 12.20 12.52 -7.05
CA TYR A 245 11.14 13.45 -6.68
C TYR A 245 11.23 13.88 -5.21
N THR A 246 11.59 12.96 -4.30
CA THR A 246 11.70 13.28 -2.88
C THR A 246 12.82 14.28 -2.58
N SER A 247 13.86 14.31 -3.41
CA SER A 247 14.92 15.33 -3.31
C SER A 247 14.41 16.74 -3.65
N LEU A 248 13.49 16.84 -4.62
CA LEU A 248 12.86 18.13 -4.95
C LEU A 248 11.94 18.59 -3.82
N VAL A 249 11.15 17.69 -3.24
CA VAL A 249 10.30 18.00 -2.09
C VAL A 249 11.17 18.41 -0.89
N ALA A 250 12.27 17.69 -0.61
CA ALA A 250 13.19 18.05 0.45
C ALA A 250 13.75 19.47 0.28
N LYS A 251 14.11 19.84 -0.94
CA LYS A 251 14.56 21.19 -1.27
C LYS A 251 13.48 22.24 -1.01
N GLU A 252 12.25 21.99 -1.46
CA GLU A 252 11.13 22.92 -1.31
C GLU A 252 10.77 23.17 0.16
N ILE A 253 10.91 22.18 1.04
CA ILE A 253 10.65 22.33 2.47
C ILE A 253 11.89 22.72 3.28
N GLY A 254 12.98 23.14 2.62
CA GLY A 254 14.19 23.66 3.26
C GLY A 254 15.10 22.57 3.88
N LEU A 255 15.05 21.36 3.36
CA LEU A 255 15.90 20.24 3.75
C LEU A 255 17.02 19.98 2.73
N ASP A 256 17.22 20.85 1.78
CA ASP A 256 18.30 20.78 0.82
C ASP A 256 19.67 20.94 1.50
N GLY A 257 20.66 20.28 0.95
CA GLY A 257 22.03 20.28 1.48
C GLY A 257 22.29 19.28 2.61
N GLU A 258 21.28 18.61 3.13
CA GLU A 258 21.47 17.45 3.99
C GLU A 258 21.24 16.14 3.23
N LYS A 259 22.02 15.15 3.57
CA LYS A 259 21.91 13.84 2.94
C LYS A 259 20.56 13.23 3.32
N TYR A 260 19.58 13.37 2.44
CA TYR A 260 18.32 12.65 2.52
C TYR A 260 18.56 11.25 1.96
N ASP A 261 18.48 10.24 2.82
CA ASP A 261 18.66 8.84 2.44
C ASP A 261 17.33 8.14 2.11
N GLY A 262 16.25 8.90 2.03
CA GLY A 262 14.91 8.39 1.76
C GLY A 262 14.25 7.68 2.93
N GLN A 263 14.87 7.67 4.10
CA GLN A 263 14.50 6.73 5.16
C GLN A 263 14.08 7.38 6.47
N THR A 264 14.52 8.60 6.76
CA THR A 264 14.15 9.28 8.01
C THR A 264 14.11 10.78 7.84
N MET A 265 13.00 11.38 8.19
CA MET A 265 12.84 12.83 8.28
C MET A 265 12.75 13.31 9.72
N LYS A 266 13.63 12.80 10.57
CA LYS A 266 13.71 13.19 11.99
C LYS A 266 13.70 14.70 12.24
N ARG A 267 14.09 15.49 11.23
CA ARG A 267 14.15 16.95 11.31
C ARG A 267 12.82 17.64 11.30
N LEU A 268 11.78 17.02 10.80
CA LEU A 268 10.41 17.53 10.93
C LEU A 268 9.85 17.34 12.33
N ARG A 269 10.50 16.53 13.16
CA ARG A 269 10.17 16.38 14.58
C ARG A 269 10.80 17.50 15.40
N ALA A 270 10.06 18.00 16.39
CA ALA A 270 10.60 18.97 17.33
C ALA A 270 11.55 18.28 18.30
N ASN A 271 12.80 18.79 18.45
CA ASN A 271 13.72 18.47 19.54
C ASN A 271 13.71 17.01 20.02
N ASN A 272 13.83 16.04 19.10
CA ASN A 272 13.75 14.60 19.42
C ASN A 272 12.41 14.16 20.05
N GLY A 273 11.31 14.80 19.65
CA GLY A 273 9.96 14.50 20.17
C GLY A 273 9.53 15.37 21.35
N ASP A 274 10.33 16.34 21.77
CA ASP A 274 9.91 17.33 22.76
C ASP A 274 8.88 18.27 22.14
N ILE A 275 7.65 18.20 22.65
CA ILE A 275 6.50 18.98 22.23
C ILE A 275 6.00 19.94 23.31
N THR A 276 6.83 20.24 24.32
CA THR A 276 6.40 21.02 25.48
C THR A 276 5.74 22.35 25.09
N ASP A 277 6.39 23.13 24.23
CA ASP A 277 5.86 24.44 23.79
C ASP A 277 4.62 24.26 22.90
N LEU A 278 4.63 23.32 21.96
CA LEU A 278 3.48 23.02 21.11
C LEU A 278 2.27 22.57 21.93
N LYS A 279 2.49 21.74 22.94
CA LYS A 279 1.44 21.30 23.86
C LYS A 279 0.84 22.44 24.63
N LYS A 280 1.68 23.34 25.15
CA LYS A 280 1.24 24.55 25.84
C LYS A 280 0.38 25.42 24.93
N GLN A 281 0.89 25.74 23.74
CA GLN A 281 0.17 26.50 22.71
C GLN A 281 -1.20 25.85 22.38
N ALA A 282 -1.20 24.54 22.08
CA ALA A 282 -2.43 23.82 21.76
C ALA A 282 -3.43 23.86 22.90
N MET A 283 -2.99 23.72 24.15
CA MET A 283 -3.87 23.76 25.32
C MET A 283 -4.47 25.15 25.52
N GLU A 284 -3.70 26.22 25.34
CA GLU A 284 -4.17 27.60 25.44
C GLU A 284 -5.23 27.91 24.36
N GLU A 285 -4.90 27.62 23.09
CA GLU A 285 -5.78 27.85 21.95
C GLU A 285 -7.08 27.05 22.05
N LEU A 286 -7.00 25.79 22.44
CA LEU A 286 -8.15 24.89 22.54
C LEU A 286 -9.04 25.18 23.77
N SER A 287 -8.44 25.58 24.89
CA SER A 287 -9.21 26.02 26.07
C SER A 287 -10.04 27.25 25.75
N ALA A 288 -9.51 28.18 24.95
CA ALA A 288 -10.21 29.41 24.56
C ALA A 288 -11.49 29.13 23.74
N ILE A 289 -11.57 27.98 23.04
CA ILE A 289 -12.76 27.56 22.26
C ILE A 289 -13.59 26.47 22.95
N GLY A 290 -13.34 26.22 24.25
CA GLY A 290 -14.12 25.34 25.09
C GLY A 290 -13.85 23.85 24.92
N VAL A 291 -12.68 23.46 24.44
CA VAL A 291 -12.25 22.06 24.40
C VAL A 291 -11.88 21.60 25.82
N THR A 292 -12.36 20.43 26.19
CA THR A 292 -12.07 19.79 27.48
C THR A 292 -10.93 18.78 27.36
N PHE A 293 -10.08 18.71 28.38
CA PHE A 293 -8.94 17.80 28.44
C PHE A 293 -9.13 16.71 29.50
N PRO A 294 -8.56 15.50 29.29
CA PRO A 294 -7.79 15.10 28.12
C PRO A 294 -8.66 14.88 26.87
N VAL A 295 -8.16 15.26 25.68
CA VAL A 295 -8.79 14.91 24.42
C VAL A 295 -8.56 13.42 24.15
N LYS A 296 -9.65 12.67 24.00
CA LYS A 296 -9.59 11.22 23.79
C LYS A 296 -9.40 10.90 22.30
N ALA A 297 -8.24 10.36 21.94
CA ALA A 297 -7.97 9.81 20.62
C ALA A 297 -8.28 8.30 20.61
N THR A 298 -8.88 7.82 19.52
CA THR A 298 -9.08 6.39 19.26
C THR A 298 -8.38 6.07 17.94
N TYR A 299 -7.52 5.07 17.95
CA TYR A 299 -6.81 4.59 16.77
C TYR A 299 -7.31 3.19 16.41
N PHE A 300 -7.60 2.99 15.11
CA PHE A 300 -7.96 1.70 14.56
C PHE A 300 -6.81 1.17 13.71
N ILE A 301 -6.42 -0.07 13.97
CA ILE A 301 -5.48 -0.81 13.14
C ILE A 301 -6.32 -1.71 12.23
N ILE A 302 -6.10 -1.57 10.93
CA ILE A 302 -6.73 -2.40 9.89
C ILE A 302 -5.82 -3.58 9.59
#